data_9d4194454e1bbaa765f0e19bfb8a0312
#
_entry.id   9d4194454e1bbaa765f0e19bfb8a0312
#
_cell.length_a   1.000
_cell.length_b   1.000
_cell.length_c   1.000
_cell.angle_alpha   90.00
_cell.angle_beta   90.00
_cell.angle_gamma   90.00
#
_symmetry.space_group_name_H-M   'P 1'
#
loop_
_entity.id
_entity.type
_entity.pdbx_description
1 polymer ?
#
loop_
_entity_poly.entity_id
_entity_poly.type
_entity_poly.pdbx_seq_one_letter_code
_entity_poly.pdbx_strand_id
1 'polypeptide(L)'
;MNTNKTSGANIQDWRPEDEKFWNSTGKKIASRNLWISIPSLLCGFAVWVIWSMVTVQMLNAGYPFKPAELFTLAAIAGLTGATLRIPSSFFIRIAGGRNTIFFTTALLMIPALGIGMALQDKTTPLWVFQLLALLSGFGGGNFASSMSNISFFYPKRMQGLALGLNAGLGNAGVTTMQILVPLVMTFGLFGSLGGEPTTLVQASGSLIGKAAAGSQTWIQNAGYVWLLLLIPLAFAGWFGMNTIKSEDVTPNPGSFVGGASQILGMLAIGFVTSIMALYIILPSPIGLGAPSWVKWFVILGVIALTVFLMKLIPGDIKPNLQRQFKIFGNQHTWAMSVIYTMTFGSFIGFSAGFALAIKVIFGFSHVAGVDGVMLHTTVNPNGPSALMYAWMGPFIGALIRPLGGWIADKVGGAKVTQAVSVVMIAASLGVAFYMKQAYQSATPEEFFMPFFVLFLVLFAASGIGNGSTFRTIAMVFPKEQAGPALGWTSAVAAYGAFVIPQVFGEQIKAATPENALYGFAVFYAVCLVLNWWFYLSPKAEFKNA
;
A
#
# COMPACT_ATOMS: atom_id res chain seq x y z
N MET A 1 32.71 -29.34 -9.06
CA MET A 1 31.68 -28.58 -8.31
C MET A 1 30.47 -29.48 -8.15
N ASN A 2 29.97 -29.67 -6.94
CA ASN A 2 28.86 -30.57 -6.65
C ASN A 2 27.55 -29.89 -7.09
N THR A 3 27.11 -30.11 -8.32
CA THR A 3 25.94 -29.50 -8.94
C THR A 3 24.63 -29.73 -8.16
N ASN A 4 24.57 -30.78 -7.32
CA ASN A 4 23.39 -31.09 -6.50
C ASN A 4 23.15 -30.12 -5.34
N LYS A 5 24.13 -29.32 -4.91
CA LYS A 5 23.98 -28.37 -3.79
C LYS A 5 23.42 -27.01 -4.22
N THR A 6 23.45 -26.69 -5.50
CA THR A 6 22.95 -25.43 -6.08
C THR A 6 21.71 -25.62 -6.95
N SER A 7 21.25 -26.86 -7.14
CA SER A 7 20.06 -27.20 -7.91
C SER A 7 18.92 -27.67 -6.99
N GLY A 8 17.68 -27.49 -7.45
CA GLY A 8 16.49 -27.90 -6.70
C GLY A 8 15.86 -26.77 -5.90
N ALA A 9 14.83 -27.13 -5.12
CA ALA A 9 14.03 -26.19 -4.34
C ALA A 9 14.82 -25.53 -3.19
N ASN A 10 15.72 -26.30 -2.54
CA ASN A 10 16.55 -25.85 -1.43
C ASN A 10 18.02 -25.76 -1.87
N ILE A 11 18.57 -24.56 -1.87
CA ILE A 11 19.96 -24.28 -2.23
C ILE A 11 20.79 -24.29 -0.94
N GLN A 12 21.81 -25.15 -0.88
CA GLN A 12 22.70 -25.24 0.30
C GLN A 12 24.00 -24.47 0.14
N ASP A 13 24.47 -24.28 -1.10
CA ASP A 13 25.69 -23.52 -1.41
C ASP A 13 25.29 -22.24 -2.15
N TRP A 14 25.22 -21.12 -1.43
CA TRP A 14 24.87 -19.81 -1.99
C TRP A 14 25.94 -18.77 -1.61
N ARG A 15 26.72 -18.33 -2.62
CA ARG A 15 27.86 -17.43 -2.45
C ARG A 15 27.78 -16.25 -3.42
N PRO A 16 26.80 -15.32 -3.24
CA PRO A 16 26.55 -14.23 -4.21
C PRO A 16 27.73 -13.26 -4.32
N GLU A 17 28.58 -13.14 -3.29
CA GLU A 17 29.76 -12.27 -3.31
C GLU A 17 30.94 -12.87 -4.08
N ASP A 18 30.98 -14.19 -4.32
CA ASP A 18 31.97 -14.86 -5.18
C ASP A 18 31.64 -14.59 -6.66
N GLU A 19 32.49 -13.82 -7.33
CA GLU A 19 32.26 -13.41 -8.72
C GLU A 19 32.22 -14.57 -9.70
N LYS A 20 33.01 -15.62 -9.49
CA LYS A 20 33.00 -16.82 -10.36
C LYS A 20 31.69 -17.57 -10.20
N PHE A 21 31.25 -17.78 -8.96
CA PHE A 21 29.95 -18.39 -8.67
C PHE A 21 28.81 -17.53 -9.22
N TRP A 22 28.86 -16.23 -8.99
CA TRP A 22 27.85 -15.30 -9.46
C TRP A 22 27.66 -15.35 -10.98
N ASN A 23 28.74 -15.21 -11.72
CA ASN A 23 28.71 -15.16 -13.18
C ASN A 23 28.35 -16.52 -13.83
N SER A 24 28.73 -17.64 -13.20
CA SER A 24 28.42 -18.97 -13.75
C SER A 24 27.01 -19.48 -13.41
N THR A 25 26.51 -19.21 -12.20
CA THR A 25 25.30 -19.85 -11.68
C THR A 25 24.38 -18.88 -10.93
N GLY A 26 24.95 -18.07 -10.03
CA GLY A 26 24.19 -17.26 -9.07
C GLY A 26 23.25 -16.27 -9.76
N LYS A 27 23.72 -15.53 -10.76
CA LYS A 27 22.94 -14.52 -11.48
C LYS A 27 21.66 -15.10 -12.11
N LYS A 28 21.74 -16.29 -12.71
CA LYS A 28 20.58 -16.93 -13.35
C LYS A 28 19.50 -17.30 -12.33
N ILE A 29 19.92 -17.88 -11.20
CA ILE A 29 19.01 -18.27 -10.11
C ILE A 29 18.40 -17.02 -9.47
N ALA A 30 19.20 -16.02 -9.12
CA ALA A 30 18.74 -14.77 -8.53
C ALA A 30 17.74 -14.04 -9.43
N SER A 31 18.06 -13.94 -10.74
CA SER A 31 17.18 -13.31 -11.73
C SER A 31 15.82 -14.01 -11.81
N ARG A 32 15.80 -15.36 -11.86
CA ARG A 32 14.54 -16.11 -11.85
C ARG A 32 13.70 -15.84 -10.62
N ASN A 33 14.30 -15.85 -9.43
CA ASN A 33 13.58 -15.53 -8.19
C ASN A 33 13.04 -14.09 -8.19
N LEU A 34 13.81 -13.12 -8.70
CA LEU A 34 13.38 -11.73 -8.82
C LEU A 34 12.18 -11.58 -9.76
N TRP A 35 12.24 -12.18 -10.97
CA TRP A 35 11.19 -12.03 -11.98
C TRP A 35 9.89 -12.78 -11.66
N ILE A 36 9.91 -13.72 -10.72
CA ILE A 36 8.69 -14.31 -10.13
C ILE A 36 8.19 -13.44 -8.97
N SER A 37 9.09 -12.90 -8.16
CA SER A 37 8.75 -12.07 -7.01
C SER A 37 8.06 -10.77 -7.42
N ILE A 38 8.52 -10.09 -8.47
CA ILE A 38 7.98 -8.82 -8.95
C ILE A 38 6.48 -8.91 -9.27
N PRO A 39 5.98 -9.77 -10.18
CA PRO A 39 4.56 -9.83 -10.49
C PRO A 39 3.72 -10.35 -9.31
N SER A 40 4.26 -11.21 -8.45
CA SER A 40 3.58 -11.62 -7.21
C SER A 40 3.37 -10.43 -6.28
N LEU A 41 4.38 -9.57 -6.13
CA LEU A 41 4.29 -8.35 -5.33
C LEU A 41 3.38 -7.30 -5.97
N LEU A 42 3.39 -7.18 -7.31
CA LEU A 42 2.47 -6.34 -8.06
C LEU A 42 1.01 -6.70 -7.76
N CYS A 43 0.66 -8.00 -7.84
CA CYS A 43 -0.67 -8.47 -7.44
C CYS A 43 -0.97 -8.21 -5.96
N GLY A 44 0.04 -8.30 -5.09
CA GLY A 44 -0.10 -7.93 -3.67
C GLY A 44 -0.56 -6.49 -3.50
N PHE A 45 0.12 -5.53 -4.13
CA PHE A 45 -0.28 -4.12 -4.09
C PHE A 45 -1.66 -3.90 -4.73
N ALA A 46 -1.94 -4.55 -5.86
CA ALA A 46 -3.21 -4.42 -6.54
C ALA A 46 -4.40 -4.85 -5.68
N VAL A 47 -4.34 -6.05 -5.09
CA VAL A 47 -5.40 -6.57 -4.22
C VAL A 47 -5.51 -5.75 -2.92
N TRP A 48 -4.39 -5.24 -2.38
CA TRP A 48 -4.39 -4.41 -1.18
C TRP A 48 -5.18 -3.12 -1.35
N VAL A 49 -5.01 -2.40 -2.47
CA VAL A 49 -5.62 -1.09 -2.70
C VAL A 49 -6.82 -1.13 -3.65
N ILE A 50 -7.36 -2.31 -3.95
CA ILE A 50 -8.47 -2.52 -4.89
C ILE A 50 -9.72 -1.71 -4.52
N TRP A 51 -9.93 -1.47 -3.22
CA TRP A 51 -11.05 -0.72 -2.67
C TRP A 51 -11.09 0.71 -3.17
N SER A 52 -9.96 1.28 -3.59
CA SER A 52 -9.92 2.62 -4.19
C SER A 52 -10.75 2.74 -5.48
N MET A 53 -10.89 1.66 -6.24
CA MET A 53 -11.68 1.63 -7.48
C MET A 53 -13.07 1.00 -7.26
N VAL A 54 -13.12 -0.09 -6.49
CA VAL A 54 -14.37 -0.81 -6.22
C VAL A 54 -15.39 0.10 -5.52
N THR A 55 -14.98 0.88 -4.52
CA THR A 55 -15.89 1.77 -3.78
C THR A 55 -16.50 2.86 -4.67
N VAL A 56 -15.73 3.39 -5.62
CA VAL A 56 -16.26 4.35 -6.61
C VAL A 56 -17.31 3.69 -7.50
N GLN A 57 -17.03 2.47 -7.96
CA GLN A 57 -17.99 1.75 -8.83
C GLN A 57 -19.22 1.28 -8.05
N MET A 58 -19.10 0.97 -6.77
CA MET A 58 -20.26 0.68 -5.92
C MET A 58 -21.24 1.86 -5.87
N LEU A 59 -20.75 3.10 -5.76
CA LEU A 59 -21.58 4.30 -5.85
C LEU A 59 -22.22 4.43 -7.24
N ASN A 60 -21.42 4.24 -8.31
CA ASN A 60 -21.93 4.33 -9.69
C ASN A 60 -22.98 3.25 -10.00
N ALA A 61 -22.88 2.08 -9.39
CA ALA A 61 -23.80 0.96 -9.54
C ALA A 61 -25.00 1.02 -8.57
N GLY A 62 -25.05 1.99 -7.64
CA GLY A 62 -26.15 2.18 -6.71
C GLY A 62 -26.21 1.16 -5.58
N TYR A 63 -25.06 0.79 -5.01
CA TYR A 63 -25.01 0.03 -3.75
C TYR A 63 -25.52 0.89 -2.59
N PRO A 64 -26.24 0.30 -1.59
CA PRO A 64 -26.92 1.06 -0.54
C PRO A 64 -25.96 1.53 0.58
N PHE A 65 -24.77 1.98 0.22
CA PHE A 65 -23.75 2.41 1.18
C PHE A 65 -23.44 3.90 1.06
N LYS A 66 -23.22 4.53 2.22
CA LYS A 66 -22.83 5.94 2.28
C LYS A 66 -21.35 6.10 1.92
N PRO A 67 -20.93 7.24 1.35
CA PRO A 67 -19.52 7.50 1.05
C PRO A 67 -18.58 7.30 2.24
N ALA A 68 -18.98 7.73 3.45
CA ALA A 68 -18.19 7.54 4.66
C ALA A 68 -17.97 6.05 5.01
N GLU A 69 -18.95 5.19 4.79
CA GLU A 69 -18.85 3.74 4.98
C GLU A 69 -17.91 3.11 3.97
N LEU A 70 -17.94 3.57 2.73
CA LEU A 70 -17.03 3.10 1.67
C LEU A 70 -15.57 3.50 1.92
N PHE A 71 -15.30 4.69 2.48
CA PHE A 71 -13.96 5.06 2.92
C PHE A 71 -13.40 4.12 4.00
N THR A 72 -14.27 3.55 4.85
CA THR A 72 -13.82 2.57 5.85
C THR A 72 -13.24 1.31 5.22
N LEU A 73 -13.71 0.88 4.04
CA LEU A 73 -13.17 -0.30 3.36
C LEU A 73 -11.69 -0.12 2.97
N ALA A 74 -11.36 1.02 2.37
CA ALA A 74 -9.98 1.34 2.05
C ALA A 74 -9.12 1.48 3.33
N ALA A 75 -9.68 2.09 4.37
CA ALA A 75 -9.01 2.26 5.65
C ALA A 75 -8.73 0.92 6.34
N ILE A 76 -9.70 0.01 6.38
CA ILE A 76 -9.54 -1.35 6.95
C ILE A 76 -8.41 -2.10 6.24
N ALA A 77 -8.43 -2.14 4.91
CA ALA A 77 -7.37 -2.77 4.12
C ALA A 77 -6.01 -2.10 4.40
N GLY A 78 -5.99 -0.78 4.53
CA GLY A 78 -4.80 0.01 4.85
C GLY A 78 -4.19 -0.35 6.20
N LEU A 79 -4.99 -0.38 7.26
CA LEU A 79 -4.55 -0.74 8.62
C LEU A 79 -4.02 -2.16 8.67
N THR A 80 -4.76 -3.11 8.14
CA THR A 80 -4.37 -4.52 8.17
C THR A 80 -3.09 -4.75 7.36
N GLY A 81 -3.00 -4.18 6.15
CA GLY A 81 -1.83 -4.36 5.31
C GLY A 81 -0.56 -3.76 5.91
N ALA A 82 -0.67 -2.63 6.61
CA ALA A 82 0.44 -2.04 7.36
C ALA A 82 0.85 -2.92 8.55
N THR A 83 -0.12 -3.39 9.33
CA THR A 83 0.14 -4.24 10.51
C THR A 83 0.77 -5.57 10.11
N LEU A 84 0.28 -6.21 9.04
CA LEU A 84 0.81 -7.49 8.55
C LEU A 84 2.24 -7.38 7.98
N ARG A 85 2.74 -6.18 7.63
CA ARG A 85 4.17 -5.99 7.26
C ARG A 85 5.11 -6.31 8.40
N ILE A 86 4.69 -6.08 9.65
CA ILE A 86 5.54 -6.34 10.82
C ILE A 86 5.88 -7.84 10.91
N PRO A 87 4.94 -8.79 11.01
CA PRO A 87 5.25 -10.21 11.03
C PRO A 87 5.85 -10.73 9.72
N SER A 88 5.43 -10.19 8.56
CA SER A 88 5.90 -10.65 7.25
C SER A 88 7.39 -10.45 7.03
N SER A 89 8.02 -9.53 7.75
CA SER A 89 9.47 -9.29 7.70
C SER A 89 10.30 -10.52 8.12
N PHE A 90 9.69 -11.50 8.80
CA PHE A 90 10.36 -12.66 9.38
C PHE A 90 10.09 -13.97 8.63
N PHE A 91 9.18 -14.00 7.67
CA PHE A 91 8.74 -15.22 7.00
C PHE A 91 9.86 -15.97 6.29
N ILE A 92 10.81 -15.25 5.68
CA ILE A 92 11.90 -15.88 4.92
C ILE A 92 12.79 -16.76 5.80
N ARG A 93 13.10 -16.28 7.01
CA ARG A 93 13.93 -17.04 7.94
C ARG A 93 13.20 -18.27 8.49
N ILE A 94 11.88 -18.24 8.53
CA ILE A 94 11.03 -19.29 9.08
C ILE A 94 10.70 -20.36 8.04
N ALA A 95 10.12 -19.95 6.92
CA ALA A 95 9.56 -20.85 5.92
C ALA A 95 10.39 -20.94 4.63
N GLY A 96 11.39 -20.08 4.47
CA GLY A 96 12.17 -19.95 3.26
C GLY A 96 11.46 -19.19 2.14
N GLY A 97 12.24 -18.76 1.15
CA GLY A 97 11.74 -17.88 0.09
C GLY A 97 10.63 -18.51 -0.74
N ARG A 98 10.83 -19.74 -1.23
CA ARG A 98 9.85 -20.44 -2.08
C ARG A 98 8.49 -20.60 -1.40
N ASN A 99 8.47 -21.14 -0.19
CA ASN A 99 7.22 -21.37 0.54
C ASN A 99 6.54 -20.03 0.85
N THR A 100 7.30 -19.03 1.29
CA THR A 100 6.76 -17.70 1.62
C THR A 100 6.07 -17.08 0.42
N ILE A 101 6.74 -16.96 -0.73
CA ILE A 101 6.15 -16.31 -1.91
C ILE A 101 4.96 -17.11 -2.44
N PHE A 102 5.02 -18.45 -2.44
CA PHE A 102 3.88 -19.28 -2.77
C PHE A 102 2.66 -18.97 -1.87
N PHE A 103 2.83 -19.07 -0.54
CA PHE A 103 1.72 -18.85 0.39
C PHE A 103 1.18 -17.43 0.33
N THR A 104 2.04 -16.44 0.34
CA THR A 104 1.61 -15.04 0.35
C THR A 104 0.91 -14.65 -0.95
N THR A 105 1.27 -15.28 -2.09
CA THR A 105 0.56 -15.12 -3.36
C THR A 105 -0.78 -15.88 -3.36
N ALA A 106 -0.80 -17.13 -2.87
CA ALA A 106 -2.01 -17.94 -2.82
C ALA A 106 -3.08 -17.34 -1.88
N LEU A 107 -2.68 -16.79 -0.73
CA LEU A 107 -3.60 -16.15 0.20
C LEU A 107 -4.35 -14.95 -0.39
N LEU A 108 -3.77 -14.27 -1.40
CA LEU A 108 -4.45 -13.17 -2.11
C LEU A 108 -5.66 -13.64 -2.93
N MET A 109 -5.73 -14.92 -3.30
CA MET A 109 -6.88 -15.46 -4.03
C MET A 109 -8.16 -15.42 -3.18
N ILE A 110 -8.04 -15.49 -1.84
CA ILE A 110 -9.17 -15.46 -0.92
C ILE A 110 -9.94 -14.13 -1.04
N PRO A 111 -9.32 -12.95 -0.78
CA PRO A 111 -10.04 -11.69 -0.96
C PRO A 111 -10.40 -11.43 -2.43
N ALA A 112 -9.56 -11.79 -3.41
CA ALA A 112 -9.86 -11.57 -4.81
C ALA A 112 -11.14 -12.31 -5.25
N LEU A 113 -11.24 -13.61 -4.94
CA LEU A 113 -12.44 -14.41 -5.21
C LEU A 113 -13.64 -13.88 -4.41
N GLY A 114 -13.46 -13.63 -3.11
CA GLY A 114 -14.53 -13.16 -2.24
C GLY A 114 -15.11 -11.81 -2.69
N ILE A 115 -14.27 -10.86 -3.11
CA ILE A 115 -14.70 -9.57 -3.67
C ILE A 115 -15.56 -9.79 -4.91
N GLY A 116 -15.09 -10.65 -5.84
CA GLY A 116 -15.85 -10.97 -7.04
C GLY A 116 -17.22 -11.57 -6.71
N MET A 117 -17.29 -12.51 -5.78
CA MET A 117 -18.56 -13.13 -5.36
C MET A 117 -19.49 -12.13 -4.67
N ALA A 118 -18.97 -11.34 -3.72
CA ALA A 118 -19.77 -10.40 -2.94
C ALA A 118 -20.35 -9.25 -3.78
N LEU A 119 -19.63 -8.84 -4.84
CA LEU A 119 -20.06 -7.78 -5.75
C LEU A 119 -21.15 -8.21 -6.75
N GLN A 120 -21.52 -9.47 -6.82
CA GLN A 120 -22.63 -9.91 -7.66
C GLN A 120 -24.01 -9.56 -7.07
N ASP A 121 -24.08 -9.35 -5.76
CA ASP A 121 -25.32 -9.08 -5.05
C ASP A 121 -25.26 -7.75 -4.29
N LYS A 122 -26.07 -6.77 -4.69
CA LYS A 122 -26.18 -5.46 -4.02
C LYS A 122 -26.73 -5.54 -2.60
N THR A 123 -27.37 -6.65 -2.24
CA THR A 123 -27.90 -6.89 -0.88
C THR A 123 -26.84 -7.43 0.08
N THR A 124 -25.66 -7.77 -0.42
CA THR A 124 -24.53 -8.19 0.43
C THR A 124 -24.25 -7.13 1.50
N PRO A 125 -24.29 -7.52 2.79
CA PRO A 125 -24.15 -6.55 3.88
C PRO A 125 -22.73 -5.99 3.97
N LEU A 126 -22.60 -4.76 4.46
CA LEU A 126 -21.34 -4.03 4.56
C LEU A 126 -20.23 -4.81 5.31
N TRP A 127 -20.58 -5.56 6.36
CA TRP A 127 -19.61 -6.32 7.14
C TRP A 127 -18.86 -7.39 6.31
N VAL A 128 -19.50 -7.95 5.26
CA VAL A 128 -18.84 -8.90 4.34
C VAL A 128 -17.72 -8.17 3.58
N PHE A 129 -18.01 -6.99 3.05
CA PHE A 129 -17.00 -6.16 2.38
C PHE A 129 -15.90 -5.71 3.35
N GLN A 130 -16.23 -5.42 4.60
CA GLN A 130 -15.25 -5.09 5.63
C GLN A 130 -14.33 -6.28 5.96
N LEU A 131 -14.86 -7.50 6.02
CA LEU A 131 -14.06 -8.72 6.17
C LEU A 131 -13.13 -8.92 4.95
N LEU A 132 -13.64 -8.73 3.75
CA LEU A 132 -12.82 -8.84 2.53
C LEU A 132 -11.75 -7.74 2.46
N ALA A 133 -12.05 -6.53 2.94
CA ALA A 133 -11.08 -5.45 3.07
C ALA A 133 -9.98 -5.79 4.10
N LEU A 134 -10.35 -6.40 5.22
CA LEU A 134 -9.40 -6.93 6.20
C LEU A 134 -8.46 -7.96 5.56
N LEU A 135 -9.00 -8.92 4.81
CA LEU A 135 -8.21 -9.96 4.12
C LEU A 135 -7.36 -9.40 2.97
N SER A 136 -7.79 -8.31 2.32
CA SER A 136 -6.97 -7.60 1.31
C SER A 136 -5.64 -7.09 1.89
N GLY A 137 -5.56 -6.94 3.21
CA GLY A 137 -4.33 -6.61 3.94
C GLY A 137 -3.19 -7.61 3.73
N PHE A 138 -3.46 -8.86 3.34
CA PHE A 138 -2.41 -9.81 2.92
C PHE A 138 -1.45 -9.16 1.91
N GLY A 139 -1.99 -8.42 0.94
CA GLY A 139 -1.19 -7.77 -0.10
C GLY A 139 -0.22 -6.72 0.43
N GLY A 140 -0.65 -5.93 1.44
CA GLY A 140 0.22 -4.98 2.12
C GLY A 140 1.39 -5.65 2.84
N GLY A 141 1.14 -6.80 3.49
CA GLY A 141 2.15 -7.60 4.17
C GLY A 141 3.24 -8.15 3.24
N ASN A 142 2.88 -8.53 2.00
CA ASN A 142 3.77 -9.19 1.05
C ASN A 142 5.03 -8.38 0.70
N PHE A 143 5.00 -7.07 0.86
CA PHE A 143 6.16 -6.22 0.55
C PHE A 143 7.38 -6.59 1.37
N ALA A 144 7.23 -6.73 2.69
CA ALA A 144 8.37 -6.97 3.59
C ALA A 144 9.04 -8.32 3.33
N SER A 145 8.27 -9.39 3.16
CA SER A 145 8.79 -10.72 2.86
C SER A 145 9.42 -10.80 1.48
N SER A 146 8.81 -10.18 0.47
CA SER A 146 9.36 -10.13 -0.89
C SER A 146 10.71 -9.42 -0.94
N MET A 147 10.82 -8.25 -0.30
CA MET A 147 12.06 -7.48 -0.23
C MET A 147 13.16 -8.24 0.51
N SER A 148 12.83 -8.84 1.65
CA SER A 148 13.75 -9.68 2.42
C SER A 148 14.26 -10.86 1.59
N ASN A 149 13.37 -11.57 0.89
CA ASN A 149 13.76 -12.69 0.04
C ASN A 149 14.79 -12.29 -1.03
N ILE A 150 14.50 -11.25 -1.78
CA ILE A 150 15.37 -10.81 -2.89
C ILE A 150 16.71 -10.28 -2.38
N SER A 151 16.75 -9.65 -1.20
CA SER A 151 18.00 -9.17 -0.61
C SER A 151 19.02 -10.29 -0.39
N PHE A 152 18.59 -11.51 -0.05
CA PHE A 152 19.47 -12.65 0.16
C PHE A 152 19.98 -13.26 -1.14
N PHE A 153 19.28 -13.08 -2.25
CA PHE A 153 19.70 -13.62 -3.54
C PHE A 153 20.80 -12.80 -4.23
N TYR A 154 20.92 -11.50 -3.95
CA TYR A 154 21.79 -10.60 -4.69
C TYR A 154 23.03 -10.18 -3.89
N PRO A 155 24.22 -10.06 -4.54
CA PRO A 155 25.41 -9.53 -3.90
C PRO A 155 25.20 -8.06 -3.51
N LYS A 156 25.89 -7.60 -2.46
CA LYS A 156 25.76 -6.23 -1.93
C LYS A 156 25.89 -5.15 -3.00
N ARG A 157 26.81 -5.34 -3.97
CA ARG A 157 27.03 -4.43 -5.09
C ARG A 157 25.83 -4.28 -6.05
N MET A 158 24.89 -5.21 -6.03
CA MET A 158 23.70 -5.22 -6.90
C MET A 158 22.37 -5.14 -6.15
N GLN A 159 22.39 -5.12 -4.82
CA GLN A 159 21.17 -5.10 -4.01
C GLN A 159 20.30 -3.86 -4.30
N GLY A 160 20.93 -2.69 -4.45
CA GLY A 160 20.20 -1.46 -4.78
C GLY A 160 19.35 -1.58 -6.04
N LEU A 161 19.92 -2.13 -7.10
CA LEU A 161 19.20 -2.37 -8.36
C LEU A 161 18.10 -3.43 -8.18
N ALA A 162 18.41 -4.57 -7.57
CA ALA A 162 17.47 -5.68 -7.43
C ALA A 162 16.28 -5.32 -6.54
N LEU A 163 16.53 -4.69 -5.39
CA LEU A 163 15.50 -4.24 -4.48
C LEU A 163 14.70 -3.05 -5.08
N GLY A 164 15.39 -2.17 -5.81
CA GLY A 164 14.75 -1.08 -6.55
C GLY A 164 13.78 -1.59 -7.61
N LEU A 165 14.17 -2.62 -8.38
CA LEU A 165 13.28 -3.26 -9.36
C LEU A 165 12.11 -3.97 -8.66
N ASN A 166 12.36 -4.76 -7.62
CA ASN A 166 11.32 -5.47 -6.89
C ASN A 166 10.30 -4.51 -6.26
N ALA A 167 10.78 -3.48 -5.57
CA ALA A 167 9.91 -2.48 -4.96
C ALA A 167 9.20 -1.60 -6.00
N GLY A 168 9.94 -1.10 -7.00
CA GLY A 168 9.41 -0.16 -7.99
C GLY A 168 8.34 -0.80 -8.86
N LEU A 169 8.66 -1.92 -9.49
CA LEU A 169 7.70 -2.66 -10.34
C LEU A 169 6.58 -3.31 -9.51
N GLY A 170 6.86 -3.73 -8.27
CA GLY A 170 5.81 -4.18 -7.35
C GLY A 170 4.81 -3.07 -7.04
N ASN A 171 5.28 -1.85 -6.71
CA ASN A 171 4.39 -0.70 -6.48
C ASN A 171 3.60 -0.26 -7.72
N ALA A 172 4.05 -0.58 -8.93
CA ALA A 172 3.27 -0.36 -10.15
C ALA A 172 1.94 -1.14 -10.15
N GLY A 173 1.79 -2.15 -9.26
CA GLY A 173 0.51 -2.83 -9.02
C GLY A 173 -0.63 -1.89 -8.63
N VAL A 174 -0.33 -0.79 -7.93
CA VAL A 174 -1.34 0.25 -7.63
C VAL A 174 -1.90 0.85 -8.92
N THR A 175 -1.01 1.33 -9.79
CA THR A 175 -1.41 1.91 -11.08
C THR A 175 -2.07 0.88 -12.00
N THR A 176 -1.47 -0.32 -12.09
CA THR A 176 -2.02 -1.42 -12.91
C THR A 176 -3.45 -1.75 -12.48
N MET A 177 -3.72 -1.83 -11.19
CA MET A 177 -5.04 -2.08 -10.66
C MET A 177 -6.00 -0.93 -11.01
N GLN A 178 -5.58 0.32 -10.84
CA GLN A 178 -6.42 1.49 -11.11
C GLN A 178 -6.74 1.68 -12.61
N ILE A 179 -5.95 1.10 -13.50
CA ILE A 179 -6.24 1.04 -14.94
C ILE A 179 -7.07 -0.20 -15.29
N LEU A 180 -6.62 -1.36 -14.83
CA LEU A 180 -7.18 -2.65 -15.24
C LEU A 180 -8.59 -2.87 -14.67
N VAL A 181 -8.82 -2.54 -13.38
CA VAL A 181 -10.10 -2.79 -12.73
C VAL A 181 -11.24 -2.02 -13.40
N PRO A 182 -11.18 -0.69 -13.63
CA PRO A 182 -12.22 0.02 -14.37
C PRO A 182 -12.41 -0.54 -15.79
N LEU A 183 -11.34 -0.96 -16.45
CA LEU A 183 -11.40 -1.51 -17.80
C LEU A 183 -12.17 -2.83 -17.84
N VAL A 184 -11.81 -3.80 -16.98
CA VAL A 184 -12.45 -5.13 -17.00
C VAL A 184 -13.90 -5.12 -16.53
N MET A 185 -14.30 -4.12 -15.77
CA MET A 185 -15.70 -3.93 -15.39
C MET A 185 -16.62 -3.51 -16.55
N THR A 186 -16.05 -3.10 -17.70
CA THR A 186 -16.85 -2.75 -18.90
C THR A 186 -17.20 -3.93 -19.78
N PHE A 187 -16.65 -5.12 -19.49
CA PHE A 187 -16.83 -6.31 -20.34
C PHE A 187 -17.31 -7.53 -19.55
N GLY A 188 -18.09 -8.37 -20.19
CA GLY A 188 -18.45 -9.71 -19.69
C GLY A 188 -17.30 -10.71 -19.83
N LEU A 189 -16.17 -10.44 -19.20
CA LEU A 189 -14.89 -11.13 -19.38
C LEU A 189 -14.96 -12.65 -19.13
N PHE A 190 -15.76 -13.08 -18.17
CA PHE A 190 -15.84 -14.48 -17.74
C PHE A 190 -17.11 -15.20 -18.25
N GLY A 191 -17.88 -14.58 -19.13
CA GLY A 191 -19.14 -15.13 -19.64
C GLY A 191 -20.08 -15.55 -18.50
N SER A 192 -20.71 -16.71 -18.63
CA SER A 192 -21.62 -17.25 -17.61
C SER A 192 -20.96 -17.53 -16.25
N LEU A 193 -19.66 -17.76 -16.21
CA LEU A 193 -18.91 -17.97 -14.97
C LEU A 193 -18.73 -16.67 -14.18
N GLY A 194 -18.81 -15.53 -14.85
CA GLY A 194 -18.65 -14.20 -14.24
C GLY A 194 -19.92 -13.66 -13.56
N GLY A 195 -21.05 -14.31 -13.75
CA GLY A 195 -22.35 -13.82 -13.26
C GLY A 195 -22.94 -12.68 -14.10
N GLU A 196 -24.13 -12.22 -13.70
CA GLU A 196 -24.91 -11.21 -14.43
C GLU A 196 -24.33 -9.80 -14.26
N PRO A 197 -24.48 -8.93 -15.27
CA PRO A 197 -24.09 -7.54 -15.16
C PRO A 197 -25.03 -6.76 -14.23
N THR A 198 -24.50 -5.71 -13.65
CA THR A 198 -25.24 -4.72 -12.86
C THR A 198 -25.46 -3.46 -13.68
N THR A 199 -26.63 -2.82 -13.56
CA THR A 199 -26.92 -1.56 -14.24
C THR A 199 -26.33 -0.39 -13.45
N LEU A 200 -25.65 0.52 -14.15
CA LEU A 200 -25.15 1.77 -13.59
C LEU A 200 -26.29 2.75 -13.32
N VAL A 201 -26.37 3.31 -12.14
CA VAL A 201 -27.28 4.40 -11.78
C VAL A 201 -26.67 5.78 -12.05
N GLN A 202 -25.36 5.86 -12.17
CA GLN A 202 -24.59 7.05 -12.51
C GLN A 202 -23.56 6.72 -13.59
N ALA A 203 -23.16 7.73 -14.37
CA ALA A 203 -22.09 7.56 -15.35
C ALA A 203 -20.79 7.08 -14.68
N SER A 204 -20.13 6.15 -15.34
CA SER A 204 -18.83 5.62 -14.95
C SER A 204 -17.82 5.87 -16.05
N GLY A 205 -16.57 5.41 -15.89
CA GLY A 205 -15.56 5.53 -16.91
C GLY A 205 -14.39 4.58 -16.70
N SER A 206 -13.63 4.43 -17.76
CA SER A 206 -12.38 3.68 -17.77
C SER A 206 -11.41 4.37 -18.73
N LEU A 207 -10.24 3.82 -18.93
CA LEU A 207 -9.24 4.32 -19.89
C LEU A 207 -9.81 4.43 -21.33
N ILE A 208 -10.78 3.58 -21.69
CA ILE A 208 -11.38 3.53 -23.03
C ILE A 208 -12.58 4.47 -23.21
N GLY A 209 -13.01 5.17 -22.17
CA GLY A 209 -14.11 6.16 -22.27
C GLY A 209 -15.09 6.12 -21.13
N LYS A 210 -16.17 6.91 -21.28
CA LYS A 210 -17.27 6.99 -20.33
C LYS A 210 -18.39 6.02 -20.70
N ALA A 211 -18.98 5.36 -19.70
CA ALA A 211 -20.21 4.61 -19.78
C ALA A 211 -21.34 5.45 -19.17
N ALA A 212 -22.45 5.61 -19.87
CA ALA A 212 -23.59 6.39 -19.39
C ALA A 212 -24.33 5.67 -18.26
N ALA A 213 -25.12 6.41 -17.48
CA ALA A 213 -26.13 5.81 -16.61
C ALA A 213 -27.09 4.94 -17.45
N GLY A 214 -27.52 3.81 -16.91
CA GLY A 214 -28.27 2.78 -17.61
C GLY A 214 -27.43 1.72 -18.34
N SER A 215 -26.11 1.96 -18.53
CA SER A 215 -25.21 0.96 -19.09
C SER A 215 -24.97 -0.21 -18.14
N GLN A 216 -24.64 -1.38 -18.69
CA GLN A 216 -24.28 -2.55 -17.92
C GLN A 216 -22.81 -2.51 -17.50
N THR A 217 -22.51 -3.05 -16.31
CA THR A 217 -21.15 -3.19 -15.76
C THR A 217 -21.02 -4.53 -15.04
N TRP A 218 -19.85 -5.16 -15.18
CA TRP A 218 -19.49 -6.40 -14.47
C TRP A 218 -18.55 -6.05 -13.32
N ILE A 219 -19.08 -5.38 -12.29
CA ILE A 219 -18.30 -4.90 -11.14
C ILE A 219 -17.51 -6.04 -10.45
N GLN A 220 -18.03 -7.24 -10.45
CA GLN A 220 -17.39 -8.45 -9.91
C GLN A 220 -16.07 -8.81 -10.59
N ASN A 221 -15.85 -8.40 -11.84
CA ASN A 221 -14.59 -8.61 -12.55
C ASN A 221 -13.42 -7.92 -11.88
N ALA A 222 -13.69 -6.90 -11.04
CA ALA A 222 -12.67 -6.24 -10.21
C ALA A 222 -11.91 -7.24 -9.35
N GLY A 223 -12.60 -8.23 -8.77
CA GLY A 223 -12.00 -9.31 -8.00
C GLY A 223 -11.46 -10.44 -8.87
N TYR A 224 -12.28 -10.94 -9.78
CA TYR A 224 -11.98 -12.15 -10.56
C TYR A 224 -10.77 -12.01 -11.48
N VAL A 225 -10.50 -10.84 -12.03
CA VAL A 225 -9.37 -10.65 -12.95
C VAL A 225 -8.02 -11.01 -12.33
N TRP A 226 -7.87 -10.82 -11.03
CA TRP A 226 -6.62 -11.13 -10.33
C TRP A 226 -6.35 -12.62 -10.22
N LEU A 227 -7.38 -13.47 -10.25
CA LEU A 227 -7.22 -14.92 -10.22
C LEU A 227 -6.46 -15.43 -11.47
N LEU A 228 -6.64 -14.77 -12.62
CA LEU A 228 -5.92 -15.09 -13.85
C LEU A 228 -4.40 -14.94 -13.73
N LEU A 229 -3.95 -14.05 -12.84
CA LEU A 229 -2.53 -13.82 -12.54
C LEU A 229 -2.08 -14.58 -11.30
N LEU A 230 -2.88 -14.56 -10.22
CA LEU A 230 -2.50 -15.15 -8.94
C LEU A 230 -2.32 -16.67 -9.01
N ILE A 231 -3.19 -17.37 -9.75
CA ILE A 231 -3.09 -18.83 -9.90
C ILE A 231 -1.76 -19.23 -10.57
N PRO A 232 -1.42 -18.77 -11.80
CA PRO A 232 -0.16 -19.13 -12.42
C PRO A 232 1.06 -18.60 -11.65
N LEU A 233 0.96 -17.45 -10.97
CA LEU A 233 2.05 -16.92 -10.15
C LEU A 233 2.30 -17.75 -8.88
N ALA A 234 1.26 -18.28 -8.25
CA ALA A 234 1.43 -19.23 -7.14
C ALA A 234 2.18 -20.49 -7.61
N PHE A 235 1.79 -21.07 -8.75
CA PHE A 235 2.52 -22.19 -9.34
C PHE A 235 3.96 -21.80 -9.72
N ALA A 236 4.17 -20.63 -10.31
CA ALA A 236 5.51 -20.14 -10.62
C ALA A 236 6.37 -19.97 -9.34
N GLY A 237 5.77 -19.48 -8.25
CA GLY A 237 6.40 -19.40 -6.93
C GLY A 237 6.82 -20.79 -6.42
N TRP A 238 5.92 -21.77 -6.52
CA TRP A 238 6.19 -23.13 -6.06
C TRP A 238 7.24 -23.87 -6.88
N PHE A 239 7.15 -23.84 -8.19
CA PHE A 239 8.04 -24.60 -9.08
C PHE A 239 9.29 -23.83 -9.51
N GLY A 240 9.23 -22.50 -9.55
CA GLY A 240 10.30 -21.67 -10.10
C GLY A 240 11.21 -21.01 -9.06
N MET A 241 10.75 -20.80 -7.82
CA MET A 241 11.54 -20.14 -6.79
C MET A 241 12.36 -21.13 -5.95
N ASN A 242 13.31 -20.60 -5.22
CA ASN A 242 14.22 -21.36 -4.37
C ASN A 242 14.17 -20.86 -2.92
N THR A 243 14.55 -21.75 -2.01
CA THR A 243 14.88 -21.41 -0.62
C THR A 243 16.39 -21.53 -0.42
N ILE A 244 17.03 -20.51 0.14
CA ILE A 244 18.45 -20.56 0.53
C ILE A 244 18.51 -21.17 1.92
N LYS A 245 19.01 -22.42 2.00
CA LYS A 245 19.20 -23.14 3.26
C LYS A 245 20.60 -22.82 3.81
N SER A 246 20.67 -21.84 4.72
CA SER A 246 21.88 -21.46 5.43
C SER A 246 21.53 -20.90 6.81
N GLU A 247 22.48 -20.92 7.74
CA GLU A 247 22.32 -20.36 9.08
C GLU A 247 21.89 -18.88 9.08
N ASP A 248 22.35 -18.13 8.08
CA ASP A 248 22.09 -16.70 7.99
C ASP A 248 20.73 -16.36 7.34
N VAL A 249 20.19 -17.25 6.48
CA VAL A 249 18.96 -16.98 5.71
C VAL A 249 17.81 -17.83 6.22
N THR A 250 17.83 -19.14 5.99
CA THR A 250 16.82 -20.08 6.48
C THR A 250 17.52 -21.31 7.04
N PRO A 251 17.81 -21.36 8.36
CA PRO A 251 18.59 -22.45 8.95
C PRO A 251 17.84 -23.79 8.83
N ASN A 252 16.57 -23.82 9.14
CA ASN A 252 15.74 -25.01 9.07
C ASN A 252 14.46 -24.70 8.29
N PRO A 253 14.50 -24.72 6.93
CA PRO A 253 13.26 -24.64 6.18
C PRO A 253 12.41 -25.86 6.54
N GLY A 254 11.34 -25.63 7.29
CA GLY A 254 10.45 -26.70 7.74
C GLY A 254 9.81 -27.43 6.57
N SER A 255 9.00 -28.48 6.90
CA SER A 255 8.10 -29.05 5.92
C SER A 255 7.16 -27.95 5.39
N PHE A 256 6.56 -28.18 4.21
CA PHE A 256 5.58 -27.27 3.63
C PHE A 256 4.47 -26.89 4.65
N VAL A 257 3.90 -27.89 5.32
CA VAL A 257 2.84 -27.70 6.32
C VAL A 257 3.36 -26.92 7.54
N GLY A 258 4.57 -27.23 8.01
CA GLY A 258 5.20 -26.53 9.14
C GLY A 258 5.44 -25.05 8.80
N GLY A 259 5.96 -24.75 7.62
CA GLY A 259 6.15 -23.36 7.15
C GLY A 259 4.82 -22.62 7.02
N ALA A 260 3.79 -23.26 6.45
CA ALA A 260 2.46 -22.69 6.33
C ALA A 260 1.85 -22.34 7.69
N SER A 261 1.89 -23.29 8.64
CA SER A 261 1.33 -23.08 9.99
C SER A 261 2.03 -21.94 10.73
N GLN A 262 3.34 -21.82 10.59
CA GLN A 262 4.11 -20.73 11.19
C GLN A 262 3.77 -19.37 10.55
N ILE A 263 3.68 -19.29 9.23
CA ILE A 263 3.24 -18.07 8.52
C ILE A 263 1.83 -17.67 8.98
N LEU A 264 0.87 -18.61 8.98
CA LEU A 264 -0.50 -18.35 9.40
C LEU A 264 -0.57 -17.93 10.89
N GLY A 265 0.20 -18.56 11.76
CA GLY A 265 0.29 -18.17 13.17
C GLY A 265 0.80 -16.73 13.36
N MET A 266 1.80 -16.33 12.60
CA MET A 266 2.33 -14.97 12.65
C MET A 266 1.37 -13.94 12.02
N LEU A 267 0.70 -14.29 10.91
CA LEU A 267 -0.36 -13.46 10.32
C LEU A 267 -1.53 -13.30 11.30
N ALA A 268 -1.89 -14.36 12.06
CA ALA A 268 -2.93 -14.30 13.06
C ALA A 268 -2.65 -13.24 14.14
N ILE A 269 -1.38 -13.07 14.56
CA ILE A 269 -1.00 -11.98 15.48
C ILE A 269 -1.35 -10.63 14.87
N GLY A 270 -0.97 -10.37 13.62
CA GLY A 270 -1.28 -9.12 12.93
C GLY A 270 -2.78 -8.91 12.73
N PHE A 271 -3.55 -9.98 12.41
CA PHE A 271 -5.01 -9.89 12.28
C PHE A 271 -5.68 -9.60 13.62
N VAL A 272 -5.32 -10.31 14.69
CA VAL A 272 -5.89 -10.10 16.03
C VAL A 272 -5.67 -8.65 16.47
N THR A 273 -4.46 -8.15 16.35
CA THR A 273 -4.16 -6.76 16.73
C THR A 273 -4.87 -5.75 15.85
N SER A 274 -5.02 -6.02 14.54
CA SER A 274 -5.80 -5.19 13.61
C SER A 274 -7.29 -5.20 13.95
N ILE A 275 -7.88 -6.37 14.23
CA ILE A 275 -9.29 -6.51 14.61
C ILE A 275 -9.57 -5.77 15.91
N MET A 276 -8.69 -5.89 16.92
CA MET A 276 -8.82 -5.13 18.17
C MET A 276 -8.82 -3.61 17.92
N ALA A 277 -7.91 -3.13 17.07
CA ALA A 277 -7.87 -1.71 16.71
C ALA A 277 -9.14 -1.27 15.97
N LEU A 278 -9.58 -2.06 14.99
CA LEU A 278 -10.80 -1.77 14.21
C LEU A 278 -12.04 -1.80 15.08
N TYR A 279 -12.14 -2.72 16.03
CA TYR A 279 -13.26 -2.77 17.00
C TYR A 279 -13.34 -1.49 17.84
N ILE A 280 -12.21 -0.91 18.23
CA ILE A 280 -12.20 0.37 18.95
C ILE A 280 -12.61 1.53 18.03
N ILE A 281 -12.16 1.53 16.76
CA ILE A 281 -12.28 2.67 15.85
C ILE A 281 -13.62 2.70 15.11
N LEU A 282 -14.12 1.54 14.64
CA LEU A 282 -15.30 1.48 13.80
C LEU A 282 -16.56 1.86 14.59
N PRO A 283 -17.54 2.52 13.94
CA PRO A 283 -18.79 2.91 14.59
C PRO A 283 -19.66 1.70 14.95
N SER A 284 -20.57 1.91 15.93
CA SER A 284 -21.60 0.94 16.24
C SER A 284 -22.46 0.60 14.99
N PRO A 285 -22.94 -0.66 14.83
CA PRO A 285 -22.91 -1.76 15.79
C PRO A 285 -21.63 -2.63 15.75
N ILE A 286 -20.68 -2.35 14.82
CA ILE A 286 -19.51 -3.20 14.58
C ILE A 286 -18.41 -2.91 15.59
N GLY A 287 -18.27 -1.65 16.03
CA GLY A 287 -17.24 -1.23 16.96
C GLY A 287 -17.74 -0.24 18.01
N LEU A 288 -16.78 0.29 18.79
CA LEU A 288 -17.05 1.22 19.89
C LEU A 288 -17.24 2.68 19.44
N GLY A 289 -16.88 3.02 18.18
CA GLY A 289 -17.00 4.37 17.65
C GLY A 289 -16.12 5.39 18.36
N ALA A 290 -14.89 5.02 18.71
CA ALA A 290 -13.98 5.91 19.45
C ALA A 290 -13.81 7.27 18.74
N PRO A 291 -13.70 8.37 19.50
CA PRO A 291 -13.44 9.71 18.96
C PRO A 291 -12.17 9.74 18.10
N SER A 292 -12.11 10.68 17.13
CA SER A 292 -11.01 10.75 16.17
C SER A 292 -9.63 10.88 16.82
N TRP A 293 -9.52 11.58 17.95
CA TRP A 293 -8.25 11.71 18.67
C TRP A 293 -7.75 10.39 19.29
N VAL A 294 -8.64 9.48 19.69
CA VAL A 294 -8.30 8.15 20.25
C VAL A 294 -7.67 7.27 19.17
N LYS A 295 -8.06 7.42 17.90
CA LYS A 295 -7.57 6.60 16.78
C LYS A 295 -6.05 6.65 16.64
N TRP A 296 -5.42 7.79 16.92
CA TRP A 296 -3.96 7.92 16.89
C TRP A 296 -3.28 7.04 17.95
N PHE A 297 -3.82 7.01 19.16
CA PHE A 297 -3.33 6.14 20.23
C PHE A 297 -3.56 4.65 19.90
N VAL A 298 -4.67 4.34 19.24
CA VAL A 298 -4.96 2.97 18.79
C VAL A 298 -3.94 2.51 17.75
N ILE A 299 -3.55 3.35 16.79
CA ILE A 299 -2.50 3.01 15.82
C ILE A 299 -1.17 2.73 16.53
N LEU A 300 -0.76 3.60 17.44
CA LEU A 300 0.45 3.37 18.23
C LEU A 300 0.34 2.10 19.08
N GLY A 301 -0.83 1.86 19.66
CA GLY A 301 -1.13 0.68 20.45
C GLY A 301 -1.06 -0.62 19.63
N VAL A 302 -1.61 -0.64 18.41
CA VAL A 302 -1.56 -1.83 17.55
C VAL A 302 -0.14 -2.16 17.12
N ILE A 303 0.65 -1.15 16.79
CA ILE A 303 2.07 -1.32 16.46
C ILE A 303 2.83 -1.91 17.66
N ALA A 304 2.68 -1.29 18.83
CA ALA A 304 3.34 -1.72 20.06
C ALA A 304 2.91 -3.13 20.47
N LEU A 305 1.61 -3.43 20.42
CA LEU A 305 1.07 -4.73 20.78
C LEU A 305 1.53 -5.82 19.80
N THR A 306 1.55 -5.55 18.49
CA THR A 306 2.05 -6.50 17.50
C THR A 306 3.52 -6.84 17.76
N VAL A 307 4.37 -5.83 17.97
CA VAL A 307 5.79 -6.03 18.31
C VAL A 307 5.94 -6.79 19.64
N PHE A 308 5.12 -6.47 20.64
CA PHE A 308 5.14 -7.15 21.93
C PHE A 308 4.79 -8.64 21.81
N LEU A 309 3.68 -8.97 21.13
CA LEU A 309 3.26 -10.35 20.91
C LEU A 309 4.30 -11.14 20.11
N MET A 310 4.95 -10.50 19.13
CA MET A 310 6.04 -11.14 18.40
C MET A 310 7.27 -11.45 19.28
N LYS A 311 7.57 -10.64 20.30
CA LYS A 311 8.65 -10.93 21.27
C LYS A 311 8.37 -12.18 22.10
N LEU A 312 7.11 -12.57 22.24
CA LEU A 312 6.69 -13.76 23.00
C LEU A 312 6.79 -15.05 22.18
N ILE A 313 7.00 -14.98 20.86
CA ILE A 313 7.14 -16.17 20.01
C ILE A 313 8.39 -16.94 20.45
N PRO A 314 8.24 -18.24 20.81
CA PRO A 314 9.37 -19.07 21.23
C PRO A 314 10.21 -19.57 20.04
N GLY A 315 11.38 -20.17 20.31
CA GLY A 315 12.19 -20.89 19.33
C GLY A 315 13.24 -20.01 18.62
N ASP A 316 13.73 -20.47 17.46
CA ASP A 316 14.87 -19.91 16.73
C ASP A 316 14.63 -18.50 16.18
N ILE A 317 13.39 -18.04 16.17
CA ILE A 317 13.00 -16.70 15.71
C ILE A 317 13.42 -15.63 16.72
N LYS A 318 13.41 -15.96 18.01
CA LYS A 318 13.67 -15.01 19.11
C LYS A 318 15.03 -14.31 19.01
N PRO A 319 16.17 -14.99 18.78
CA PRO A 319 17.47 -14.32 18.64
C PRO A 319 17.52 -13.37 17.44
N ASN A 320 16.87 -13.74 16.34
CA ASN A 320 16.81 -12.89 15.15
C ASN A 320 16.00 -11.61 15.39
N LEU A 321 14.84 -11.76 16.04
CA LEU A 321 14.01 -10.62 16.45
C LEU A 321 14.79 -9.67 17.38
N GLN A 322 15.51 -10.20 18.35
CA GLN A 322 16.31 -9.39 19.27
C GLN A 322 17.40 -8.58 18.56
N ARG A 323 18.05 -9.15 17.54
CA ARG A 323 19.04 -8.42 16.72
C ARG A 323 18.38 -7.27 15.94
N GLN A 324 17.21 -7.52 15.34
CA GLN A 324 16.50 -6.51 14.55
C GLN A 324 15.92 -5.39 15.41
N PHE A 325 15.48 -5.69 16.63
CA PHE A 325 14.93 -4.69 17.55
C PHE A 325 15.97 -3.72 18.14
N LYS A 326 17.28 -3.94 17.91
CA LYS A 326 18.33 -2.96 18.27
C LYS A 326 18.14 -1.61 17.58
N ILE A 327 17.44 -1.56 16.42
CA ILE A 327 17.13 -0.31 15.72
C ILE A 327 16.29 0.64 16.57
N PHE A 328 15.46 0.14 17.50
CA PHE A 328 14.59 0.98 18.33
C PHE A 328 15.33 1.85 19.33
N GLY A 329 16.59 1.53 19.65
CA GLY A 329 17.47 2.39 20.44
C GLY A 329 18.09 3.55 19.66
N ASN A 330 17.94 3.60 18.36
CA ASN A 330 18.48 4.66 17.50
C ASN A 330 17.42 5.73 17.22
N GLN A 331 17.70 6.99 17.59
CA GLN A 331 16.80 8.13 17.38
C GLN A 331 16.43 8.35 15.91
N HIS A 332 17.34 8.03 14.99
CA HIS A 332 17.10 8.17 13.54
C HIS A 332 16.05 7.19 13.02
N THR A 333 15.83 6.05 13.70
CA THR A 333 14.74 5.13 13.36
C THR A 333 13.38 5.83 13.49
N TRP A 334 13.19 6.58 14.54
CA TRP A 334 11.94 7.30 14.80
C TRP A 334 11.77 8.51 13.89
N ALA A 335 12.82 9.32 13.73
CA ALA A 335 12.81 10.46 12.82
C ALA A 335 12.50 10.02 11.37
N MET A 336 13.18 8.99 10.88
CA MET A 336 12.94 8.48 9.53
C MET A 336 11.58 7.81 9.37
N SER A 337 11.03 7.18 10.42
CA SER A 337 9.67 6.62 10.38
C SER A 337 8.64 7.73 10.14
N VAL A 338 8.75 8.87 10.82
CA VAL A 338 7.85 10.02 10.62
C VAL A 338 8.05 10.63 9.23
N ILE A 339 9.30 10.90 8.83
CA ILE A 339 9.60 11.50 7.51
C ILE A 339 9.16 10.58 6.37
N TYR A 340 9.38 9.27 6.48
CA TYR A 340 8.96 8.33 5.44
C TYR A 340 7.44 8.15 5.39
N THR A 341 6.74 8.37 6.50
CA THR A 341 5.27 8.44 6.52
C THR A 341 4.77 9.64 5.70
N MET A 342 5.46 10.79 5.73
CA MET A 342 5.14 11.91 4.85
C MET A 342 5.24 11.51 3.37
N THR A 343 6.30 10.84 2.96
CA THR A 343 6.53 10.53 1.54
C THR A 343 5.75 9.28 1.09
N PHE A 344 6.06 8.10 1.64
CA PHE A 344 5.40 6.85 1.23
C PHE A 344 3.98 6.72 1.79
N GLY A 345 3.77 7.14 3.03
CA GLY A 345 2.43 7.12 3.65
C GLY A 345 1.43 7.95 2.85
N SER A 346 1.84 9.15 2.41
CA SER A 346 1.00 10.00 1.55
C SER A 346 0.75 9.37 0.18
N PHE A 347 1.80 8.81 -0.45
CA PHE A 347 1.66 8.12 -1.74
C PHE A 347 0.62 7.01 -1.68
N ILE A 348 0.77 6.08 -0.73
CA ILE A 348 -0.13 4.92 -0.66
C ILE A 348 -1.52 5.29 -0.13
N GLY A 349 -1.61 6.24 0.79
CA GLY A 349 -2.87 6.70 1.35
C GLY A 349 -3.72 7.48 0.35
N PHE A 350 -3.13 8.37 -0.42
CA PHE A 350 -3.83 9.05 -1.52
C PHE A 350 -4.22 8.05 -2.61
N SER A 351 -3.37 7.08 -2.93
CA SER A 351 -3.72 6.01 -3.87
C SER A 351 -4.95 5.20 -3.42
N ALA A 352 -5.11 5.02 -2.11
CA ALA A 352 -6.22 4.27 -1.54
C ALA A 352 -7.54 5.09 -1.43
N GLY A 353 -7.46 6.41 -1.15
CA GLY A 353 -8.63 7.22 -0.81
C GLY A 353 -9.06 8.23 -1.86
N PHE A 354 -8.18 8.64 -2.77
CA PHE A 354 -8.40 9.84 -3.55
C PHE A 354 -9.39 9.66 -4.71
N ALA A 355 -9.48 8.48 -5.30
CA ALA A 355 -10.47 8.20 -6.33
C ALA A 355 -11.91 8.39 -5.81
N LEU A 356 -12.18 7.89 -4.58
CA LEU A 356 -13.47 8.08 -3.94
C LEU A 356 -13.68 9.55 -3.53
N ALA A 357 -12.63 10.26 -3.08
CA ALA A 357 -12.71 11.68 -2.78
C ALA A 357 -13.08 12.50 -4.03
N ILE A 358 -12.41 12.24 -5.18
CA ILE A 358 -12.77 12.86 -6.46
C ILE A 358 -14.25 12.59 -6.79
N LYS A 359 -14.71 11.34 -6.63
CA LYS A 359 -16.10 10.99 -6.93
C LYS A 359 -17.09 11.72 -6.05
N VAL A 360 -16.82 11.83 -4.75
CA VAL A 360 -17.74 12.48 -3.81
C VAL A 360 -17.76 14.01 -4.00
N ILE A 361 -16.61 14.62 -4.28
CA ILE A 361 -16.49 16.08 -4.38
C ILE A 361 -16.96 16.59 -5.74
N PHE A 362 -16.63 15.93 -6.81
CA PHE A 362 -16.89 16.39 -8.18
C PHE A 362 -18.03 15.63 -8.89
N GLY A 363 -18.37 14.44 -8.42
CA GLY A 363 -19.46 13.64 -8.99
C GLY A 363 -20.85 14.01 -8.49
N PHE A 364 -20.94 14.98 -7.56
CA PHE A 364 -22.20 15.53 -7.07
C PHE A 364 -22.17 17.05 -7.15
N SER A 365 -23.31 17.66 -7.51
CA SER A 365 -23.53 19.10 -7.35
C SER A 365 -23.87 19.40 -5.90
N HIS A 366 -23.35 20.51 -5.39
CA HIS A 366 -23.56 20.92 -4.01
C HIS A 366 -24.42 22.18 -4.01
N VAL A 367 -25.66 22.04 -3.56
CA VAL A 367 -26.70 23.10 -3.61
C VAL A 367 -27.28 23.38 -2.23
N ALA A 368 -27.61 24.62 -1.97
CA ALA A 368 -28.29 24.97 -0.72
C ALA A 368 -29.70 24.38 -0.68
N GLY A 369 -30.04 23.69 0.40
CA GLY A 369 -31.40 23.24 0.68
C GLY A 369 -32.31 24.39 1.11
N VAL A 370 -33.60 24.08 1.33
CA VAL A 370 -34.63 25.06 1.72
C VAL A 370 -34.30 25.76 3.04
N ASP A 371 -33.60 25.07 3.90
CA ASP A 371 -33.10 25.54 5.23
C ASP A 371 -31.74 26.24 5.17
N GLY A 372 -31.18 26.43 3.97
CA GLY A 372 -29.83 27.00 3.75
C GLY A 372 -28.68 26.04 4.00
N VAL A 373 -28.95 24.80 4.41
CA VAL A 373 -27.92 23.76 4.58
C VAL A 373 -27.53 23.21 3.21
N MET A 374 -26.22 23.09 2.99
CA MET A 374 -25.70 22.53 1.72
C MET A 374 -26.04 21.04 1.58
N LEU A 375 -26.65 20.67 0.48
CA LEU A 375 -26.94 19.30 0.08
C LEU A 375 -25.85 18.79 -0.86
N HIS A 376 -25.37 17.56 -0.63
CA HIS A 376 -24.27 16.93 -1.36
C HIS A 376 -24.70 15.63 -2.04
N THR A 377 -25.97 15.55 -2.49
CA THR A 377 -26.59 14.30 -2.97
C THR A 377 -27.02 14.35 -4.43
N THR A 378 -27.13 15.54 -5.04
CA THR A 378 -27.52 15.68 -6.44
C THR A 378 -26.39 15.26 -7.37
N VAL A 379 -26.65 14.27 -8.21
CA VAL A 379 -25.64 13.79 -9.17
C VAL A 379 -25.25 14.89 -10.15
N ASN A 380 -23.94 15.12 -10.34
CA ASN A 380 -23.43 16.05 -11.33
C ASN A 380 -23.19 15.33 -12.66
N PRO A 381 -24.00 15.60 -13.71
CA PRO A 381 -23.85 14.95 -15.01
C PRO A 381 -22.53 15.33 -15.73
N ASN A 382 -21.98 16.50 -15.41
CA ASN A 382 -20.74 17.03 -15.99
C ASN A 382 -19.51 16.65 -15.17
N GLY A 383 -19.70 15.96 -14.04
CA GLY A 383 -18.62 15.57 -13.15
C GLY A 383 -17.55 14.71 -13.84
N PRO A 384 -16.27 14.88 -13.50
CA PRO A 384 -15.19 14.05 -14.00
C PRO A 384 -15.35 12.61 -13.50
N SER A 385 -15.05 11.65 -14.36
CA SER A 385 -14.99 10.25 -13.91
C SER A 385 -13.71 9.99 -13.12
N ALA A 386 -13.83 9.75 -11.81
CA ALA A 386 -12.69 9.44 -10.95
C ALA A 386 -11.87 8.25 -11.47
N LEU A 387 -12.55 7.26 -12.06
CA LEU A 387 -11.90 6.05 -12.60
C LEU A 387 -11.03 6.33 -13.85
N MET A 388 -11.27 7.45 -14.55
CA MET A 388 -10.43 7.86 -15.68
C MET A 388 -9.15 8.57 -15.26
N TYR A 389 -9.12 9.21 -14.10
CA TYR A 389 -8.04 10.12 -13.69
C TYR A 389 -7.20 9.59 -12.52
N ALA A 390 -7.76 8.78 -11.64
CA ALA A 390 -7.14 8.42 -10.37
C ALA A 390 -5.79 7.69 -10.54
N TRP A 391 -5.61 6.89 -11.58
CA TRP A 391 -4.39 6.14 -11.86
C TRP A 391 -3.17 7.02 -12.17
N MET A 392 -3.39 8.26 -12.65
CA MET A 392 -2.31 9.16 -13.06
C MET A 392 -1.44 9.58 -11.89
N GLY A 393 -2.03 9.76 -10.70
CA GLY A 393 -1.29 10.09 -9.48
C GLY A 393 -0.26 9.03 -9.11
N PRO A 394 -0.67 7.78 -8.81
CA PRO A 394 0.26 6.69 -8.52
C PRO A 394 1.25 6.41 -9.63
N PHE A 395 0.86 6.56 -10.91
CA PHE A 395 1.75 6.40 -12.05
C PHE A 395 2.91 7.39 -12.00
N ILE A 396 2.62 8.68 -11.89
CA ILE A 396 3.64 9.73 -11.78
C ILE A 396 4.50 9.52 -10.54
N GLY A 397 3.89 9.27 -9.37
CA GLY A 397 4.62 9.06 -8.14
C GLY A 397 5.53 7.83 -8.16
N ALA A 398 5.17 6.76 -8.88
CA ALA A 398 6.00 5.57 -9.05
C ALA A 398 7.16 5.81 -10.01
N LEU A 399 6.90 6.42 -11.18
CA LEU A 399 7.90 6.65 -12.21
C LEU A 399 8.96 7.69 -11.80
N ILE A 400 8.60 8.68 -10.99
CA ILE A 400 9.52 9.76 -10.61
C ILE A 400 10.47 9.37 -9.47
N ARG A 401 10.23 8.24 -8.77
CA ARG A 401 11.08 7.79 -7.64
C ARG A 401 12.55 7.60 -7.98
N PRO A 402 12.92 6.92 -9.10
CA PRO A 402 14.32 6.77 -9.49
C PRO A 402 15.00 8.12 -9.72
N LEU A 403 14.27 9.09 -10.28
CA LEU A 403 14.76 10.45 -10.44
C LEU A 403 15.03 11.13 -9.10
N GLY A 404 14.12 10.96 -8.13
CA GLY A 404 14.30 11.45 -6.76
C GLY A 404 15.54 10.89 -6.09
N GLY A 405 15.78 9.58 -6.22
CA GLY A 405 17.00 8.91 -5.75
C GLY A 405 18.26 9.46 -6.43
N TRP A 406 18.26 9.57 -7.75
CA TRP A 406 19.38 10.10 -8.52
C TRP A 406 19.71 11.56 -8.16
N ILE A 407 18.73 12.42 -7.99
CA ILE A 407 18.94 13.80 -7.52
C ILE A 407 19.53 13.77 -6.10
N ALA A 408 18.98 12.93 -5.21
CA ALA A 408 19.44 12.79 -3.84
C ALA A 408 20.90 12.33 -3.76
N ASP A 409 21.34 11.43 -4.67
CA ASP A 409 22.74 11.00 -4.75
C ASP A 409 23.70 12.13 -5.08
N LYS A 410 23.25 13.14 -5.83
CA LYS A 410 24.06 14.29 -6.24
C LYS A 410 24.08 15.44 -5.21
N VAL A 411 22.91 15.75 -4.64
CA VAL A 411 22.77 16.97 -3.80
C VAL A 411 22.57 16.66 -2.32
N GLY A 412 22.36 15.40 -1.96
CA GLY A 412 22.06 14.90 -0.62
C GLY A 412 20.57 14.64 -0.40
N GLY A 413 20.28 13.54 0.30
CA GLY A 413 18.90 13.10 0.54
C GLY A 413 18.09 14.10 1.35
N ALA A 414 18.68 14.64 2.42
CA ALA A 414 17.99 15.56 3.30
C ALA A 414 17.58 16.90 2.62
N LYS A 415 18.42 17.44 1.71
CA LYS A 415 18.06 18.64 0.93
C LYS A 415 16.88 18.38 0.00
N VAL A 416 16.89 17.25 -0.68
CA VAL A 416 15.78 16.85 -1.55
C VAL A 416 14.50 16.67 -0.73
N THR A 417 14.58 15.96 0.38
CA THR A 417 13.45 15.78 1.31
C THR A 417 12.91 17.13 1.81
N GLN A 418 13.80 18.09 2.11
CA GLN A 418 13.40 19.43 2.53
C GLN A 418 12.61 20.17 1.45
N ALA A 419 13.11 20.14 0.22
CA ALA A 419 12.46 20.79 -0.92
C ALA A 419 11.09 20.18 -1.23
N VAL A 420 11.00 18.84 -1.26
CA VAL A 420 9.70 18.18 -1.52
C VAL A 420 8.71 18.39 -0.38
N SER A 421 9.15 18.52 0.87
CA SER A 421 8.26 18.84 1.98
C SER A 421 7.58 20.19 1.78
N VAL A 422 8.31 21.21 1.35
CA VAL A 422 7.76 22.54 1.01
C VAL A 422 6.73 22.42 -0.13
N VAL A 423 7.08 21.69 -1.19
CA VAL A 423 6.16 21.48 -2.32
C VAL A 423 4.91 20.73 -1.88
N MET A 424 5.03 19.70 -1.02
CA MET A 424 3.88 18.94 -0.51
C MET A 424 2.97 19.82 0.36
N ILE A 425 3.53 20.71 1.19
CA ILE A 425 2.74 21.67 1.98
C ILE A 425 1.95 22.59 1.03
N ALA A 426 2.63 23.23 0.08
CA ALA A 426 2.00 24.16 -0.86
C ALA A 426 0.92 23.48 -1.72
N ALA A 427 1.23 22.28 -2.25
CA ALA A 427 0.28 21.50 -3.04
C ALA A 427 -0.94 21.08 -2.21
N SER A 428 -0.75 20.64 -0.95
CA SER A 428 -1.86 20.27 -0.06
C SER A 428 -2.78 21.45 0.23
N LEU A 429 -2.23 22.63 0.50
CA LEU A 429 -3.02 23.84 0.73
C LEU A 429 -3.80 24.24 -0.54
N GLY A 430 -3.18 24.15 -1.71
CA GLY A 430 -3.85 24.42 -2.99
C GLY A 430 -4.95 23.41 -3.30
N VAL A 431 -4.70 22.11 -3.08
CA VAL A 431 -5.73 21.05 -3.22
C VAL A 431 -6.89 21.32 -2.26
N ALA A 432 -6.61 21.67 -0.98
CA ALA A 432 -7.62 22.00 0.00
C ALA A 432 -8.49 23.19 -0.44
N PHE A 433 -7.85 24.25 -0.98
CA PHE A 433 -8.56 25.42 -1.47
C PHE A 433 -9.57 25.07 -2.58
N TYR A 434 -9.14 24.38 -3.62
CA TYR A 434 -10.03 23.99 -4.73
C TYR A 434 -11.06 22.95 -4.32
N MET A 435 -10.71 22.05 -3.38
CA MET A 435 -11.65 21.09 -2.81
C MET A 435 -12.80 21.78 -2.06
N LYS A 436 -12.47 22.81 -1.27
CA LYS A 436 -13.46 23.63 -0.57
C LYS A 436 -14.38 24.34 -1.55
N GLN A 437 -13.82 25.00 -2.58
CA GLN A 437 -14.61 25.69 -3.60
C GLN A 437 -15.55 24.73 -4.32
N ALA A 438 -15.05 23.57 -4.74
CA ALA A 438 -15.87 22.55 -5.40
C ALA A 438 -17.00 22.03 -4.51
N TYR A 439 -16.72 21.77 -3.23
CA TYR A 439 -17.68 21.18 -2.30
C TYR A 439 -18.78 22.16 -1.84
N GLN A 440 -18.65 23.43 -2.21
CA GLN A 440 -19.63 24.50 -1.98
C GLN A 440 -20.28 25.02 -3.27
N SER A 441 -20.03 24.36 -4.41
CA SER A 441 -20.48 24.82 -5.73
C SER A 441 -21.55 23.92 -6.32
N ALA A 442 -22.51 24.52 -7.03
CA ALA A 442 -23.45 23.80 -7.87
C ALA A 442 -22.78 23.21 -9.14
N THR A 443 -21.63 23.77 -9.55
CA THR A 443 -20.81 23.36 -10.71
C THR A 443 -19.39 23.01 -10.29
N PRO A 444 -19.19 21.94 -9.48
CA PRO A 444 -17.88 21.60 -8.92
C PRO A 444 -16.83 21.24 -9.98
N GLU A 445 -17.23 20.78 -11.17
CA GLU A 445 -16.36 20.43 -12.29
C GLU A 445 -15.47 21.58 -12.74
N GLU A 446 -15.85 22.84 -12.57
CA GLU A 446 -15.07 24.02 -12.92
C GLU A 446 -13.75 24.09 -12.13
N PHE A 447 -13.73 23.53 -10.91
CA PHE A 447 -12.56 23.49 -10.03
C PHE A 447 -11.71 22.22 -10.20
N PHE A 448 -12.14 21.29 -11.05
CA PHE A 448 -11.47 19.99 -11.15
C PHE A 448 -10.04 20.07 -11.71
N MET A 449 -9.82 20.79 -12.79
CA MET A 449 -8.49 20.80 -13.42
C MET A 449 -7.38 21.39 -12.54
N PRO A 450 -7.54 22.56 -11.90
CA PRO A 450 -6.52 23.07 -10.99
C PRO A 450 -6.34 22.18 -9.76
N PHE A 451 -7.40 21.62 -9.19
CA PHE A 451 -7.34 20.61 -8.15
C PHE A 451 -6.49 19.40 -8.59
N PHE A 452 -6.78 18.85 -9.78
CA PHE A 452 -6.13 17.65 -10.29
C PHE A 452 -4.63 17.86 -10.58
N VAL A 453 -4.26 18.99 -11.18
CA VAL A 453 -2.86 19.34 -11.43
C VAL A 453 -2.07 19.41 -10.11
N LEU A 454 -2.61 20.10 -9.09
CA LEU A 454 -1.98 20.17 -7.77
C LEU A 454 -1.89 18.81 -7.10
N PHE A 455 -2.88 17.96 -7.29
CA PHE A 455 -2.86 16.57 -6.84
C PHE A 455 -1.74 15.76 -7.51
N LEU A 456 -1.53 15.92 -8.82
CA LEU A 456 -0.40 15.28 -9.51
C LEU A 456 0.96 15.80 -9.00
N VAL A 457 1.07 17.10 -8.70
CA VAL A 457 2.25 17.68 -8.06
C VAL A 457 2.50 17.05 -6.69
N LEU A 458 1.45 16.83 -5.91
CA LEU A 458 1.54 16.17 -4.60
C LEU A 458 2.08 14.73 -4.73
N PHE A 459 1.59 13.97 -5.72
CA PHE A 459 2.12 12.63 -6.01
C PHE A 459 3.57 12.65 -6.50
N ALA A 460 3.91 13.58 -7.39
CA ALA A 460 5.28 13.73 -7.88
C ALA A 460 6.25 14.04 -6.73
N ALA A 461 5.90 15.01 -5.87
CA ALA A 461 6.71 15.37 -4.72
C ALA A 461 6.87 14.19 -3.74
N SER A 462 5.78 13.46 -3.44
CA SER A 462 5.85 12.27 -2.60
C SER A 462 6.73 11.18 -3.21
N GLY A 463 6.67 10.98 -4.53
CA GLY A 463 7.52 10.04 -5.25
C GLY A 463 9.02 10.40 -5.18
N ILE A 464 9.38 11.66 -5.44
CA ILE A 464 10.76 12.17 -5.29
C ILE A 464 11.23 11.98 -3.85
N GLY A 465 10.39 12.31 -2.88
CA GLY A 465 10.66 12.15 -1.46
C GLY A 465 10.89 10.69 -1.04
N ASN A 466 10.21 9.74 -1.67
CA ASN A 466 10.47 8.31 -1.45
C ASN A 466 11.90 7.91 -1.85
N GLY A 467 12.38 8.41 -2.98
CA GLY A 467 13.75 8.17 -3.43
C GLY A 467 14.80 8.79 -2.50
N SER A 468 14.58 10.03 -2.08
CA SER A 468 15.52 10.75 -1.20
C SER A 468 15.58 10.17 0.22
N THR A 469 14.46 9.70 0.78
CA THR A 469 14.44 9.10 2.13
C THR A 469 15.15 7.75 2.17
N PHE A 470 15.07 6.95 1.11
CA PHE A 470 15.85 5.70 1.03
C PHE A 470 17.36 5.94 1.07
N ARG A 471 17.83 6.97 0.36
CA ARG A 471 19.23 7.38 0.41
C ARG A 471 19.64 7.80 1.83
N THR A 472 18.84 8.65 2.47
CA THR A 472 19.12 9.10 3.85
C THR A 472 19.21 7.91 4.81
N ILE A 473 18.30 6.94 4.75
CA ILE A 473 18.36 5.72 5.58
C ILE A 473 19.68 4.96 5.33
N ALA A 474 20.06 4.76 4.07
CA ALA A 474 21.29 4.05 3.73
C ALA A 474 22.56 4.72 4.25
N MET A 475 22.56 6.06 4.36
CA MET A 475 23.69 6.85 4.85
C MET A 475 23.77 6.91 6.38
N VAL A 476 22.61 6.93 7.04
CA VAL A 476 22.52 7.12 8.51
C VAL A 476 22.72 5.82 9.27
N PHE A 477 22.27 4.67 8.72
CA PHE A 477 22.35 3.40 9.42
C PHE A 477 23.55 2.55 8.99
N PRO A 478 24.23 1.90 9.96
CA PRO A 478 25.21 0.87 9.64
C PRO A 478 24.61 -0.22 8.75
N LYS A 479 25.42 -0.86 7.91
CA LYS A 479 24.95 -1.88 6.94
C LYS A 479 24.06 -2.96 7.55
N GLU A 480 24.34 -3.38 8.77
CA GLU A 480 23.58 -4.41 9.50
C GLU A 480 22.18 -3.93 9.94
N GLN A 481 22.01 -2.63 10.16
CA GLN A 481 20.78 -2.01 10.63
C GLN A 481 19.96 -1.36 9.52
N ALA A 482 20.58 -1.06 8.38
CA ALA A 482 19.90 -0.35 7.27
C ALA A 482 18.68 -1.13 6.74
N GLY A 483 18.80 -2.45 6.56
CA GLY A 483 17.71 -3.31 6.14
C GLY A 483 16.54 -3.34 7.15
N PRO A 484 16.78 -3.69 8.42
CA PRO A 484 15.76 -3.62 9.46
C PRO A 484 15.13 -2.23 9.63
N ALA A 485 15.92 -1.15 9.59
CA ALA A 485 15.42 0.22 9.68
C ALA A 485 14.49 0.55 8.49
N LEU A 486 14.87 0.16 7.28
CA LEU A 486 14.05 0.34 6.09
C LEU A 486 12.74 -0.48 6.18
N GLY A 487 12.82 -1.73 6.62
CA GLY A 487 11.65 -2.58 6.86
C GLY A 487 10.67 -1.94 7.84
N TRP A 488 11.17 -1.51 8.99
CA TRP A 488 10.38 -0.85 10.03
C TRP A 488 9.76 0.47 9.56
N THR A 489 10.56 1.38 8.99
CA THR A 489 10.06 2.66 8.47
C THR A 489 8.99 2.46 7.41
N SER A 490 9.15 1.43 6.55
CA SER A 490 8.15 1.10 5.54
C SER A 490 6.86 0.53 6.13
N ALA A 491 6.94 -0.23 7.23
CA ALA A 491 5.76 -0.73 7.92
C ALA A 491 4.98 0.40 8.60
N VAL A 492 5.67 1.31 9.30
CA VAL A 492 5.03 2.47 9.92
C VAL A 492 4.41 3.39 8.86
N ALA A 493 5.14 3.71 7.80
CA ALA A 493 4.63 4.56 6.73
C ALA A 493 3.41 3.97 6.01
N ALA A 494 3.29 2.66 5.93
CA ALA A 494 2.16 1.98 5.30
C ALA A 494 0.81 2.28 5.98
N TYR A 495 0.82 2.72 7.26
CA TYR A 495 -0.40 3.18 7.93
C TYR A 495 -1.02 4.42 7.28
N GLY A 496 -0.31 5.13 6.41
CA GLY A 496 -0.88 6.16 5.54
C GLY A 496 -2.07 5.65 4.73
N ALA A 497 -2.04 4.38 4.30
CA ALA A 497 -3.15 3.73 3.60
C ALA A 497 -4.41 3.58 4.47
N PHE A 498 -4.28 3.59 5.79
CA PHE A 498 -5.40 3.66 6.74
C PHE A 498 -5.79 5.11 7.04
N VAL A 499 -4.81 5.92 7.41
CA VAL A 499 -5.03 7.28 7.94
C VAL A 499 -5.73 8.16 6.90
N ILE A 500 -5.26 8.18 5.66
CA ILE A 500 -5.76 9.12 4.65
C ILE A 500 -7.21 8.82 4.27
N PRO A 501 -7.62 7.59 3.90
CA PRO A 501 -9.03 7.29 3.65
C PRO A 501 -9.93 7.53 4.86
N GLN A 502 -9.45 7.21 6.07
CA GLN A 502 -10.20 7.41 7.31
C GLN A 502 -10.45 8.89 7.59
N VAL A 503 -9.42 9.72 7.45
CA VAL A 503 -9.55 11.18 7.65
C VAL A 503 -10.45 11.80 6.59
N PHE A 504 -10.34 11.40 5.32
CA PHE A 504 -11.28 11.84 4.29
C PHE A 504 -12.72 11.45 4.61
N GLY A 505 -12.96 10.19 4.99
CA GLY A 505 -14.31 9.72 5.36
C GLY A 505 -14.92 10.53 6.50
N GLU A 506 -14.13 10.87 7.53
CA GLU A 506 -14.56 11.70 8.66
C GLU A 506 -14.87 13.13 8.25
N GLN A 507 -14.00 13.75 7.44
CA GLN A 507 -14.16 15.13 7.01
C GLN A 507 -15.31 15.28 5.99
N ILE A 508 -15.54 14.30 5.13
CA ILE A 508 -16.70 14.27 4.24
C ILE A 508 -17.99 14.13 5.05
N LYS A 509 -18.00 13.27 6.09
CA LYS A 509 -19.15 13.18 7.01
C LYS A 509 -19.43 14.50 7.74
N ALA A 510 -18.39 15.25 8.06
CA ALA A 510 -18.47 16.57 8.69
C ALA A 510 -18.76 17.72 7.70
N ALA A 511 -18.91 17.42 6.40
CA ALA A 511 -19.07 18.39 5.32
C ALA A 511 -17.89 19.39 5.17
N THR A 512 -16.69 18.99 5.59
CA THR A 512 -15.46 19.82 5.55
C THR A 512 -14.28 19.03 4.98
N PRO A 513 -14.36 18.46 3.75
CA PRO A 513 -13.34 17.57 3.21
C PRO A 513 -11.96 18.21 3.08
N GLU A 514 -11.89 19.55 2.90
CA GLU A 514 -10.66 20.34 2.84
C GLU A 514 -9.81 20.24 4.12
N ASN A 515 -10.44 20.04 5.29
CA ASN A 515 -9.74 19.95 6.56
C ASN A 515 -8.77 18.76 6.62
N ALA A 516 -9.04 17.69 5.85
CA ALA A 516 -8.10 16.58 5.70
C ALA A 516 -6.74 17.07 5.17
N LEU A 517 -6.75 17.88 4.11
CA LEU A 517 -5.53 18.40 3.47
C LEU A 517 -4.83 19.45 4.34
N TYR A 518 -5.56 20.27 5.09
CA TYR A 518 -4.96 21.18 6.10
C TYR A 518 -4.24 20.39 7.18
N GLY A 519 -4.83 19.30 7.68
CA GLY A 519 -4.18 18.40 8.64
C GLY A 519 -2.91 17.77 8.08
N PHE A 520 -2.92 17.32 6.82
CA PHE A 520 -1.73 16.78 6.17
C PHE A 520 -0.66 17.85 5.96
N ALA A 521 -1.02 19.09 5.58
CA ALA A 521 -0.07 20.19 5.45
C ALA A 521 0.64 20.49 6.78
N VAL A 522 -0.09 20.48 7.91
CA VAL A 522 0.50 20.60 9.25
C VAL A 522 1.47 19.45 9.53
N PHE A 523 1.10 18.20 9.24
CA PHE A 523 1.97 17.04 9.38
C PHE A 523 3.25 17.18 8.54
N TYR A 524 3.14 17.65 7.30
CA TYR A 524 4.29 17.88 6.43
C TYR A 524 5.20 19.00 6.94
N ALA A 525 4.64 20.03 7.58
CA ALA A 525 5.42 21.06 8.26
C ALA A 525 6.21 20.51 9.46
N VAL A 526 5.61 19.58 10.23
CA VAL A 526 6.34 18.86 11.29
C VAL A 526 7.49 18.05 10.70
N CYS A 527 7.25 17.33 9.59
CA CYS A 527 8.31 16.57 8.91
C CYS A 527 9.42 17.47 8.35
N LEU A 528 9.07 18.66 7.83
CA LEU A 528 10.02 19.68 7.38
C LEU A 528 10.96 20.09 8.53
N VAL A 529 10.42 20.39 9.70
CA VAL A 529 11.18 20.76 10.90
C VAL A 529 12.06 19.60 11.36
N LEU A 530 11.52 18.36 11.42
CA LEU A 530 12.29 17.19 11.83
C LEU A 530 13.45 16.92 10.86
N ASN A 531 13.22 16.99 9.56
CA ASN A 531 14.27 16.79 8.57
C ASN A 531 15.37 17.84 8.68
N TRP A 532 14.98 19.11 8.88
CA TRP A 532 15.95 20.17 9.12
C TRP A 532 16.76 19.92 10.40
N TRP A 533 16.07 19.60 11.51
CA TRP A 533 16.70 19.41 12.82
C TRP A 533 17.72 18.27 12.80
N PHE A 534 17.34 17.11 12.30
CA PHE A 534 18.17 15.90 12.34
C PHE A 534 19.25 15.86 11.26
N TYR A 535 19.04 16.49 10.09
CA TYR A 535 19.90 16.26 8.92
C TYR A 535 20.43 17.53 8.23
N LEU A 536 19.91 18.71 8.51
CA LEU A 536 20.33 19.96 7.86
C LEU A 536 20.83 21.03 8.83
N SER A 537 20.50 20.95 10.10
CA SER A 537 20.93 21.93 11.09
C SER A 537 22.47 21.91 11.27
N PRO A 538 23.07 23.01 11.75
CA PRO A 538 24.51 23.04 12.03
C PRO A 538 24.98 21.95 13.01
N LYS A 539 24.09 21.49 13.89
CA LYS A 539 24.34 20.47 14.91
C LYS A 539 23.96 19.05 14.49
N ALA A 540 23.52 18.85 13.24
CA ALA A 540 23.11 17.53 12.76
C ALA A 540 24.29 16.55 12.79
N GLU A 541 24.03 15.34 13.31
CA GLU A 541 25.01 14.23 13.37
C GLU A 541 25.40 13.77 11.94
N PHE A 542 24.41 13.64 11.06
CA PHE A 542 24.59 13.25 9.67
C PHE A 542 24.17 14.41 8.75
N LYS A 543 25.10 15.30 8.45
CA LYS A 543 24.81 16.48 7.63
C LYS A 543 24.50 16.09 6.20
N ASN A 544 23.29 16.45 5.75
CA ASN A 544 22.80 16.24 4.40
C ASN A 544 22.87 14.78 3.94
N ALA A 545 22.56 13.85 4.83
CA ALA A 545 22.55 12.42 4.58
C ALA A 545 21.66 12.02 3.41
#